data_f608e65442d9b854f698fcde2b6736c3
#
_entry.id   f608e65442d9b854f698fcde2b6736c3
#
_cell.length_a   1.000
_cell.length_b   1.000
_cell.length_c   1.000
_cell.angle_alpha   90.00
_cell.angle_beta   90.00
_cell.angle_gamma   90.00
#
_symmetry.space_group_name_H-M   'P 1'
#
loop_
_entity.id
_entity.type
_entity.pdbx_description
1 polymer ?
#
loop_
_entity_poly.entity_id
_entity_poly.type
_entity_poly.pdbx_seq_one_letter_code
_entity_poly.pdbx_strand_id
1 'polypeptide(L)'
;WFSDSLSTVSGKEAYEQLRRYMNERDASFGEGNPKLFYTNFFTMILNKYHGYIGTISSKYDQYLEWKDPYPFEKSDIEDVENFGQNILLQGVLEKNNLLDLMRNFVLFETESGTTIKKVSRYQQFRAVNKAIDRILNGRDKLQKGGVIWHTQGSGKSITMVFLARKIRRIDELKNSTIVVVTDRIDLDKQIYNTFVRA
;
A
#
# COMPACT_ATOMS: atom_id res chain seq x y z
N TRP A 1 -19.48 -10.24 5.96
CA TRP A 1 -20.07 -11.42 5.33
C TRP A 1 -18.95 -12.37 4.96
N PHE A 2 -18.68 -13.35 5.83
CA PHE A 2 -17.80 -14.48 5.54
C PHE A 2 -18.71 -15.65 5.20
N SER A 3 -18.66 -16.18 3.99
CA SER A 3 -19.28 -17.44 3.67
C SER A 3 -18.23 -18.54 3.72
N ASP A 4 -18.53 -19.64 4.39
CA ASP A 4 -17.66 -20.83 4.49
C ASP A 4 -17.30 -21.48 3.15
N SER A 5 -17.85 -20.98 2.04
CA SER A 5 -17.53 -21.41 0.67
C SER A 5 -16.27 -20.74 0.09
N LEU A 6 -15.57 -19.89 0.84
CA LEU A 6 -14.40 -19.11 0.37
C LEU A 6 -13.13 -19.92 0.07
N SER A 7 -13.12 -21.22 0.33
CA SER A 7 -11.95 -22.05 0.00
C SER A 7 -11.73 -22.26 -1.50
N THR A 8 -12.70 -21.92 -2.34
CA THR A 8 -12.66 -22.18 -3.79
C THR A 8 -12.89 -20.96 -4.67
N VAL A 9 -13.33 -19.83 -4.12
CA VAL A 9 -13.56 -18.60 -4.90
C VAL A 9 -12.23 -18.01 -5.35
N SER A 10 -12.06 -17.83 -6.65
CA SER A 10 -10.84 -17.21 -7.17
C SER A 10 -10.78 -15.74 -6.75
N GLY A 11 -9.57 -15.18 -6.55
CA GLY A 11 -9.41 -13.75 -6.24
C GLY A 11 -10.08 -12.84 -7.29
N LYS A 12 -10.23 -13.32 -8.52
CA LYS A 12 -10.93 -12.63 -9.61
C LYS A 12 -12.43 -12.52 -9.37
N GLU A 13 -13.08 -13.59 -8.91
CA GLU A 13 -14.50 -13.56 -8.59
C GLU A 13 -14.82 -12.60 -7.44
N ALA A 14 -13.98 -12.59 -6.42
CA ALA A 14 -14.10 -11.63 -5.30
C ALA A 14 -13.91 -10.18 -5.79
N TYR A 15 -12.97 -9.94 -6.70
CA TYR A 15 -12.81 -8.63 -7.33
C TYR A 15 -14.04 -8.22 -8.14
N GLU A 16 -14.59 -9.11 -8.96
CA GLU A 16 -15.80 -8.84 -9.75
C GLU A 16 -17.01 -8.57 -8.84
N GLN A 17 -17.08 -9.22 -7.68
CA GLN A 17 -18.10 -8.93 -6.68
C GLN A 17 -17.95 -7.52 -6.11
N LEU A 18 -16.72 -7.08 -5.79
CA LEU A 18 -16.48 -5.70 -5.38
C LEU A 18 -16.89 -4.70 -6.46
N ARG A 19 -16.56 -4.96 -7.74
CA ARG A 19 -16.97 -4.11 -8.88
C ARG A 19 -18.49 -4.03 -9.02
N ARG A 20 -19.19 -5.13 -8.78
CA ARG A 20 -20.65 -5.15 -8.76
C ARG A 20 -21.21 -4.28 -7.63
N TYR A 21 -20.66 -4.35 -6.43
CA TYR A 21 -21.07 -3.49 -5.31
C TYR A 21 -20.78 -2.00 -5.56
N MET A 22 -19.78 -1.69 -6.38
CA MET A 22 -19.48 -0.33 -6.84
C MET A 22 -20.36 0.13 -8.01
N ASN A 23 -21.25 -0.71 -8.50
CA ASN A 23 -22.05 -0.50 -9.71
C ASN A 23 -21.22 -0.26 -10.99
N GLU A 24 -20.09 -0.95 -11.10
CA GLU A 24 -19.13 -0.75 -12.19
C GLU A 24 -19.04 -1.92 -13.15
N ARG A 25 -19.78 -3.01 -12.93
CA ARG A 25 -19.86 -4.14 -13.84
C ARG A 25 -20.70 -3.79 -15.06
N ASP A 26 -21.89 -3.29 -14.81
CA ASP A 26 -22.82 -2.76 -15.82
C ASP A 26 -23.78 -1.78 -15.11
N ALA A 27 -23.64 -0.50 -15.43
CA ALA A 27 -24.40 0.57 -14.79
C ALA A 27 -25.93 0.44 -14.99
N SER A 28 -26.37 -0.34 -16.00
CA SER A 28 -27.80 -0.57 -16.29
C SER A 28 -28.49 -1.43 -15.23
N PHE A 29 -27.76 -2.26 -14.49
CA PHE A 29 -28.35 -3.14 -13.48
C PHE A 29 -28.66 -2.48 -12.14
N GLY A 30 -27.99 -1.34 -11.82
CA GLY A 30 -28.19 -0.66 -10.53
C GLY A 30 -27.89 -1.52 -9.30
N GLU A 31 -26.95 -2.46 -9.41
CA GLU A 31 -26.69 -3.51 -8.41
C GLU A 31 -25.92 -3.02 -7.17
N GLY A 32 -25.35 -1.82 -7.23
CA GLY A 32 -24.45 -1.33 -6.20
C GLY A 32 -24.54 0.19 -5.98
N ASN A 33 -23.75 0.66 -4.99
CA ASN A 33 -23.66 2.09 -4.72
C ASN A 33 -22.18 2.49 -4.52
N PRO A 34 -21.56 3.17 -5.51
CA PRO A 34 -20.17 3.58 -5.43
C PRO A 34 -19.87 4.53 -4.25
N LYS A 35 -20.87 5.28 -3.78
CA LYS A 35 -20.69 6.20 -2.65
C LYS A 35 -20.27 5.50 -1.36
N LEU A 36 -20.63 4.21 -1.18
CA LEU A 36 -20.20 3.40 -0.04
C LEU A 36 -18.69 3.19 0.02
N PHE A 37 -18.00 3.37 -1.11
CA PHE A 37 -16.56 3.13 -1.22
C PHE A 37 -15.70 4.41 -1.22
N TYR A 38 -16.31 5.60 -1.32
CA TYR A 38 -15.54 6.85 -1.40
C TYR A 38 -14.72 7.13 -0.14
N THR A 39 -15.24 6.74 1.01
CA THR A 39 -14.57 6.90 2.31
C THR A 39 -13.62 5.76 2.66
N ASN A 40 -13.63 4.65 1.91
CA ASN A 40 -12.73 3.54 2.18
C ASN A 40 -11.30 3.90 1.79
N PHE A 41 -10.34 3.68 2.66
CA PHE A 41 -8.93 3.92 2.36
C PHE A 41 -8.38 2.90 1.36
N PHE A 42 -8.78 1.65 1.52
CA PHE A 42 -8.42 0.52 0.66
C PHE A 42 -9.52 -0.55 0.73
N THR A 43 -9.42 -1.52 -0.13
CA THR A 43 -10.25 -2.73 -0.18
C THR A 43 -9.35 -3.95 -0.12
N MET A 44 -9.86 -5.06 0.41
CA MET A 44 -9.12 -6.30 0.55
C MET A 44 -9.87 -7.46 -0.07
N ILE A 45 -9.14 -8.37 -0.68
CA ILE A 45 -9.61 -9.64 -1.20
C ILE A 45 -8.87 -10.73 -0.44
N LEU A 46 -9.59 -11.56 0.27
CA LEU A 46 -9.05 -12.60 1.13
C LEU A 46 -9.54 -13.97 0.66
N ASN A 47 -8.65 -14.92 0.65
CA ASN A 47 -8.96 -16.34 0.62
C ASN A 47 -8.05 -17.06 1.63
N LYS A 48 -8.27 -18.37 1.83
CA LYS A 48 -7.51 -19.16 2.79
C LYS A 48 -5.99 -18.99 2.70
N TYR A 49 -5.44 -18.87 1.48
CA TYR A 49 -4.00 -18.89 1.25
C TYR A 49 -3.40 -17.53 0.91
N HIS A 50 -4.21 -16.58 0.48
CA HIS A 50 -3.77 -15.30 -0.07
C HIS A 50 -4.57 -14.14 0.47
N GLY A 51 -3.89 -13.03 0.72
CA GLY A 51 -4.50 -11.76 1.05
C GLY A 51 -4.00 -10.66 0.13
N TYR A 52 -4.92 -10.00 -0.59
CA TYR A 52 -4.62 -8.93 -1.53
C TYR A 52 -5.19 -7.61 -1.04
N ILE A 53 -4.47 -6.53 -1.31
CA ILE A 53 -4.91 -5.16 -1.01
C ILE A 53 -4.93 -4.33 -2.29
N GLY A 54 -5.94 -3.50 -2.41
CA GLY A 54 -6.12 -2.56 -3.50
C GLY A 54 -6.97 -1.37 -3.06
N THR A 55 -7.43 -0.59 -4.01
CA THR A 55 -8.32 0.54 -3.77
C THR A 55 -9.52 0.49 -4.70
N ILE A 56 -10.48 1.37 -4.49
CA ILE A 56 -11.63 1.50 -5.42
C ILE A 56 -11.19 1.83 -6.86
N SER A 57 -10.02 2.45 -7.04
CA SER A 57 -9.47 2.76 -8.36
C SER A 57 -8.62 1.64 -8.97
N SER A 58 -8.38 0.54 -8.22
CA SER A 58 -7.48 -0.52 -8.65
C SER A 58 -8.15 -1.46 -9.64
N LYS A 59 -7.46 -1.78 -10.73
CA LYS A 59 -7.81 -2.92 -11.60
C LYS A 59 -7.38 -4.22 -10.91
N TYR A 60 -7.85 -5.37 -11.40
CA TYR A 60 -7.56 -6.66 -10.79
C TYR A 60 -6.06 -6.96 -10.66
N ASP A 61 -5.28 -6.66 -11.69
CA ASP A 61 -3.83 -6.82 -11.73
C ASP A 61 -3.05 -5.88 -10.77
N GLN A 62 -3.75 -4.88 -10.25
CA GLN A 62 -3.22 -3.92 -9.28
C GLN A 62 -3.54 -4.30 -7.82
N TYR A 63 -4.37 -5.32 -7.59
CA TYR A 63 -4.53 -5.93 -6.28
C TYR A 63 -3.29 -6.77 -5.98
N LEU A 64 -2.52 -6.34 -5.01
CA LEU A 64 -1.21 -6.93 -4.72
C LEU A 64 -1.27 -7.72 -3.42
N GLU A 65 -0.69 -8.90 -3.46
CA GLU A 65 -0.62 -9.78 -2.31
C GLU A 65 0.25 -9.14 -1.21
N TRP A 66 -0.28 -9.14 0.02
CA TRP A 66 0.45 -8.69 1.20
C TRP A 66 1.18 -9.87 1.82
N LYS A 67 2.50 -9.90 1.69
CA LYS A 67 3.34 -11.08 2.02
C LYS A 67 4.17 -10.94 3.30
N ASP A 68 3.99 -9.85 4.05
CA ASP A 68 4.86 -9.53 5.18
C ASP A 68 4.04 -8.94 6.33
N PRO A 69 4.02 -9.56 7.50
CA PRO A 69 3.26 -9.08 8.66
C PRO A 69 3.99 -7.96 9.42
N TYR A 70 5.05 -7.37 8.90
CA TYR A 70 5.86 -6.34 9.57
C TYR A 70 5.01 -5.39 10.42
N PRO A 71 5.40 -5.06 11.66
CA PRO A 71 6.69 -5.34 12.32
C PRO A 71 6.86 -6.74 12.91
N PHE A 72 5.85 -7.59 12.83
CA PHE A 72 5.88 -8.96 13.32
C PHE A 72 6.68 -9.88 12.38
N GLU A 73 7.11 -11.02 12.89
CA GLU A 73 7.72 -12.07 12.09
C GLU A 73 6.67 -13.09 11.64
N LYS A 74 6.91 -13.77 10.54
CA LYS A 74 5.98 -14.81 10.05
C LYS A 74 5.81 -15.98 11.02
N SER A 75 6.85 -16.26 11.82
CA SER A 75 6.83 -17.26 12.90
C SER A 75 5.82 -16.97 14.00
N ASP A 76 5.40 -15.71 14.13
CA ASP A 76 4.46 -15.28 15.17
C ASP A 76 3.00 -15.52 14.76
N ILE A 77 2.78 -16.01 13.53
CA ILE A 77 1.44 -16.31 13.00
C ILE A 77 1.11 -17.78 13.29
N GLU A 78 0.17 -18.01 14.20
CA GLU A 78 -0.17 -19.34 14.74
C GLU A 78 -0.92 -20.23 13.75
N ASP A 79 -1.75 -19.68 12.85
CA ASP A 79 -2.61 -20.44 11.95
C ASP A 79 -1.95 -20.67 10.58
N VAL A 80 -1.34 -21.83 10.43
CA VAL A 80 -0.66 -22.25 9.20
C VAL A 80 -1.64 -22.49 8.04
N GLU A 81 -2.89 -22.89 8.33
CA GLU A 81 -3.88 -23.19 7.28
C GLU A 81 -4.40 -21.95 6.54
N ASN A 82 -4.45 -20.81 7.24
CA ASN A 82 -4.88 -19.52 6.68
C ASN A 82 -3.73 -18.51 6.60
N PHE A 83 -2.54 -19.00 6.35
CA PHE A 83 -1.30 -18.24 6.50
C PHE A 83 -1.28 -16.93 5.70
N GLY A 84 -1.67 -16.94 4.41
CA GLY A 84 -1.68 -15.73 3.59
C GLY A 84 -2.70 -14.70 4.02
N GLN A 85 -3.89 -15.13 4.42
CA GLN A 85 -4.92 -14.27 4.98
C GLN A 85 -4.45 -13.65 6.30
N ASN A 86 -3.87 -14.44 7.20
CA ASN A 86 -3.42 -13.97 8.51
C ASN A 86 -2.23 -13.01 8.39
N ILE A 87 -1.32 -13.22 7.45
CA ILE A 87 -0.25 -12.26 7.14
C ILE A 87 -0.83 -10.89 6.78
N LEU A 88 -1.86 -10.85 5.92
CA LEU A 88 -2.48 -9.59 5.54
C LEU A 88 -3.20 -8.96 6.73
N LEU A 89 -4.02 -9.74 7.46
CA LEU A 89 -4.76 -9.23 8.61
C LEU A 89 -3.82 -8.64 9.66
N GLN A 90 -2.75 -9.35 10.00
CA GLN A 90 -1.75 -8.90 10.96
C GLN A 90 -0.97 -7.68 10.45
N GLY A 91 -0.49 -7.74 9.19
CA GLY A 91 0.33 -6.69 8.61
C GLY A 91 -0.41 -5.40 8.25
N VAL A 92 -1.73 -5.47 8.05
CA VAL A 92 -2.55 -4.33 7.63
C VAL A 92 -3.49 -3.84 8.74
N LEU A 93 -4.17 -4.76 9.45
CA LEU A 93 -5.21 -4.40 10.42
C LEU A 93 -4.72 -4.31 11.85
N GLU A 94 -3.45 -4.65 12.14
CA GLU A 94 -2.86 -4.26 13.42
C GLU A 94 -3.03 -2.74 13.59
N LYS A 95 -3.43 -2.31 14.78
CA LYS A 95 -3.89 -0.94 15.04
C LYS A 95 -2.89 0.14 14.57
N ASN A 96 -1.62 -0.03 14.90
CA ASN A 96 -0.59 0.97 14.55
C ASN A 96 -0.30 0.96 13.04
N ASN A 97 -0.26 -0.25 12.44
CA ASN A 97 -0.08 -0.40 11.00
C ASN A 97 -1.25 0.19 10.21
N LEU A 98 -2.48 -0.09 10.65
CA LEU A 98 -3.68 0.46 10.02
C LEU A 98 -3.68 1.99 10.05
N LEU A 99 -3.41 2.59 11.21
CA LEU A 99 -3.35 4.05 11.35
C LEU A 99 -2.21 4.65 10.54
N ASP A 100 -1.07 3.99 10.49
CA ASP A 100 0.08 4.42 9.68
C ASP A 100 -0.22 4.31 8.17
N LEU A 101 -0.82 3.21 7.74
CA LEU A 101 -1.27 3.02 6.34
C LEU A 101 -2.24 4.13 5.92
N MET A 102 -3.27 4.38 6.72
CA MET A 102 -4.26 5.42 6.45
C MET A 102 -3.63 6.81 6.37
N ARG A 103 -2.73 7.12 7.30
CA ARG A 103 -2.12 8.45 7.41
C ARG A 103 -1.04 8.69 6.35
N ASN A 104 -0.19 7.71 6.06
CA ASN A 104 1.06 7.92 5.34
C ASN A 104 1.15 7.18 4.00
N PHE A 105 0.39 6.12 3.77
CA PHE A 105 0.59 5.18 2.68
C PHE A 105 -0.58 5.06 1.69
N VAL A 106 -1.51 6.00 1.74
CA VAL A 106 -2.55 6.19 0.71
C VAL A 106 -2.26 7.50 -0.01
N LEU A 107 -2.20 7.45 -1.34
CA LEU A 107 -1.98 8.60 -2.22
C LEU A 107 -3.16 8.77 -3.18
N PHE A 108 -3.36 10.02 -3.58
CA PHE A 108 -4.27 10.39 -4.67
C PHE A 108 -3.44 10.98 -5.79
N GLU A 109 -3.44 10.34 -6.94
CA GLU A 109 -2.73 10.80 -8.12
C GLU A 109 -3.75 11.25 -9.17
N THR A 110 -3.61 12.47 -9.66
CA THR A 110 -4.49 12.97 -10.73
C THR A 110 -3.75 12.97 -12.04
N GLU A 111 -4.29 12.22 -13.00
CA GLU A 111 -3.76 12.14 -14.36
C GLU A 111 -4.91 12.36 -15.36
N SER A 112 -4.72 13.32 -16.27
CA SER A 112 -5.71 13.63 -17.32
C SER A 112 -7.15 13.84 -16.80
N GLY A 113 -7.27 14.48 -15.63
CA GLY A 113 -8.57 14.77 -15.01
C GLY A 113 -9.20 13.62 -14.22
N THR A 114 -8.57 12.45 -14.18
CA THR A 114 -9.01 11.31 -13.39
C THR A 114 -8.15 11.17 -12.13
N THR A 115 -8.79 11.11 -10.97
CA THR A 115 -8.10 10.88 -9.69
C THR A 115 -8.07 9.40 -9.38
N ILE A 116 -6.88 8.85 -9.21
CA ILE A 116 -6.62 7.46 -8.88
C ILE A 116 -6.14 7.40 -7.43
N LYS A 117 -6.82 6.59 -6.62
CA LYS A 117 -6.39 6.28 -5.26
C LYS A 117 -5.41 5.09 -5.29
N LYS A 118 -4.27 5.24 -4.65
CA LYS A 118 -3.24 4.20 -4.54
C LYS A 118 -2.92 3.90 -3.08
N VAL A 119 -2.75 2.63 -2.75
CA VAL A 119 -2.24 2.17 -1.45
C VAL A 119 -0.85 1.57 -1.65
N SER A 120 0.01 1.68 -0.64
CA SER A 120 1.37 1.10 -0.71
C SER A 120 1.35 -0.42 -0.84
N ARG A 121 2.40 -0.95 -1.44
CA ARG A 121 2.76 -2.38 -1.37
C ARG A 121 3.42 -2.67 -0.01
N TYR A 122 3.36 -3.92 0.44
CA TYR A 122 4.02 -4.32 1.70
C TYR A 122 5.52 -3.99 1.72
N GLN A 123 6.22 -4.17 0.58
CA GLN A 123 7.66 -3.84 0.49
C GLN A 123 7.91 -2.35 0.70
N GLN A 124 7.04 -1.49 0.16
CA GLN A 124 7.14 -0.04 0.32
C GLN A 124 6.87 0.35 1.78
N PHE A 125 5.82 -0.21 2.37
CA PHE A 125 5.49 -0.01 3.77
C PHE A 125 6.65 -0.38 4.69
N ARG A 126 7.18 -1.60 4.54
CA ARG A 126 8.32 -2.10 5.30
C ARG A 126 9.57 -1.23 5.11
N ALA A 127 9.92 -0.90 3.85
CA ALA A 127 11.12 -0.13 3.54
C ALA A 127 11.09 1.27 4.15
N VAL A 128 9.96 1.97 4.03
CA VAL A 128 9.77 3.31 4.60
C VAL A 128 9.85 3.25 6.13
N ASN A 129 9.17 2.30 6.76
CA ASN A 129 9.18 2.18 8.22
C ASN A 129 10.56 1.86 8.76
N LYS A 130 11.31 0.94 8.13
CA LYS A 130 12.70 0.67 8.48
C LYS A 130 13.63 1.87 8.25
N ALA A 131 13.40 2.66 7.19
CA ALA A 131 14.18 3.87 6.95
C ALA A 131 13.93 4.92 8.04
N ILE A 132 12.67 5.15 8.43
CA ILE A 132 12.31 6.06 9.51
C ILE A 132 12.92 5.62 10.84
N ASP A 133 12.83 4.33 11.17
CA ASP A 133 13.43 3.78 12.38
C ASP A 133 14.95 4.05 12.43
N ARG A 134 15.67 3.80 11.32
CA ARG A 134 17.10 4.09 11.23
C ARG A 134 17.41 5.58 11.37
N ILE A 135 16.61 6.45 10.75
CA ILE A 135 16.81 7.91 10.84
C ILE A 135 16.65 8.40 12.28
N LEU A 136 15.62 7.90 12.98
CA LEU A 136 15.34 8.32 14.36
C LEU A 136 16.30 7.71 15.38
N ASN A 137 16.53 6.40 15.29
CA ASN A 137 17.19 5.62 16.33
C ASN A 137 18.67 5.32 16.05
N GLY A 138 19.19 5.62 14.85
CA GLY A 138 20.61 5.48 14.52
C GLY A 138 21.49 6.40 15.35
N ARG A 139 22.59 5.89 15.91
CA ARG A 139 23.51 6.63 16.79
C ARG A 139 24.46 7.55 16.02
N ASP A 140 24.81 7.17 14.80
CA ASP A 140 25.75 7.89 13.95
C ASP A 140 25.26 7.97 12.49
N LYS A 141 25.99 8.69 11.64
CA LYS A 141 25.61 8.88 10.23
C LYS A 141 25.52 7.57 9.44
N LEU A 142 26.35 6.58 9.76
CA LEU A 142 26.37 5.30 9.07
C LEU A 142 25.14 4.46 9.43
N GLN A 143 24.76 4.46 10.70
CA GLN A 143 23.56 3.78 11.19
C GLN A 143 22.27 4.44 10.68
N LYS A 144 22.27 5.77 10.54
CA LYS A 144 21.14 6.53 9.97
C LYS A 144 21.00 6.33 8.45
N GLY A 145 22.09 5.96 7.78
CA GLY A 145 22.09 5.65 6.34
C GLY A 145 21.60 4.24 6.04
N GLY A 146 21.38 3.95 4.76
CA GLY A 146 21.01 2.62 4.32
C GLY A 146 20.74 2.55 2.82
N VAL A 147 20.55 1.31 2.34
CA VAL A 147 20.19 1.02 0.96
C VAL A 147 18.83 0.35 0.94
N ILE A 148 17.91 0.89 0.12
CA ILE A 148 16.63 0.26 -0.20
C ILE A 148 16.76 -0.33 -1.60
N TRP A 149 16.82 -1.65 -1.67
CA TRP A 149 16.91 -2.36 -2.93
C TRP A 149 15.56 -2.99 -3.29
N HIS A 150 15.00 -2.56 -4.41
CA HIS A 150 13.78 -3.10 -4.97
C HIS A 150 13.97 -3.43 -6.45
N THR A 151 13.28 -4.45 -6.95
CA THR A 151 13.28 -4.81 -8.37
C THR A 151 12.77 -3.67 -9.26
N GLN A 152 13.12 -3.70 -10.54
CA GLN A 152 12.58 -2.75 -11.50
C GLN A 152 11.05 -2.86 -11.58
N GLY A 153 10.35 -1.73 -11.72
CA GLY A 153 8.88 -1.72 -11.75
C GLY A 153 8.18 -1.86 -10.38
N SER A 154 8.91 -2.00 -9.27
CA SER A 154 8.33 -2.15 -7.93
C SER A 154 7.79 -0.84 -7.31
N GLY A 155 7.90 0.31 -8.02
CA GLY A 155 7.41 1.59 -7.53
C GLY A 155 8.39 2.33 -6.61
N LYS A 156 9.71 2.27 -6.90
CA LYS A 156 10.74 2.99 -6.10
C LYS A 156 10.46 4.48 -5.94
N SER A 157 10.02 5.16 -7.01
CA SER A 157 9.70 6.59 -6.96
C SER A 157 8.55 6.89 -5.98
N ILE A 158 7.51 6.04 -5.96
CA ILE A 158 6.41 6.17 -5.01
C ILE A 158 6.89 5.85 -3.57
N THR A 159 7.84 4.93 -3.40
CA THR A 159 8.45 4.68 -2.07
C THR A 159 9.14 5.94 -1.53
N MET A 160 9.83 6.71 -2.39
CA MET A 160 10.43 7.99 -1.99
C MET A 160 9.37 9.03 -1.59
N VAL A 161 8.24 9.08 -2.29
CA VAL A 161 7.11 9.96 -1.92
C VAL A 161 6.55 9.57 -0.55
N PHE A 162 6.31 8.29 -0.29
CA PHE A 162 5.85 7.83 1.02
C PHE A 162 6.85 8.18 2.14
N LEU A 163 8.15 7.99 1.88
CA LEU A 163 9.19 8.33 2.84
C LEU A 163 9.20 9.84 3.13
N ALA A 164 9.20 10.67 2.10
CA ALA A 164 9.18 12.12 2.24
C ALA A 164 7.94 12.60 2.99
N ARG A 165 6.77 12.06 2.64
CA ARG A 165 5.50 12.37 3.33
C ARG A 165 5.55 11.98 4.81
N LYS A 166 6.10 10.81 5.14
CA LYS A 166 6.21 10.36 6.52
C LYS A 166 7.21 11.19 7.31
N ILE A 167 8.38 11.53 6.76
CA ILE A 167 9.36 12.45 7.36
C ILE A 167 8.71 13.79 7.73
N ARG A 168 7.92 14.38 6.83
CA ARG A 168 7.26 15.67 7.07
C ARG A 168 6.19 15.65 8.17
N ARG A 169 5.74 14.48 8.60
CA ARG A 169 4.71 14.30 9.64
C ARG A 169 5.26 13.88 11.00
N ILE A 170 6.57 13.66 11.09
CA ILE A 170 7.26 13.35 12.33
C ILE A 170 7.79 14.68 12.89
N ASP A 171 7.44 15.02 14.13
CA ASP A 171 7.75 16.33 14.72
C ASP A 171 9.23 16.63 14.74
N GLU A 172 10.07 15.65 15.02
CA GLU A 172 11.53 15.77 15.03
C GLU A 172 12.13 16.01 13.65
N LEU A 173 11.42 15.62 12.58
CA LEU A 173 11.93 15.63 11.21
C LEU A 173 11.18 16.60 10.28
N LYS A 174 10.07 17.18 10.69
CA LYS A 174 9.15 17.96 9.82
C LYS A 174 9.82 19.14 9.12
N ASN A 175 10.85 19.73 9.71
CA ASN A 175 11.61 20.87 9.17
C ASN A 175 12.86 20.45 8.39
N SER A 176 13.07 19.14 8.17
CA SER A 176 14.26 18.65 7.45
C SER A 176 14.17 19.01 5.95
N THR A 177 15.29 19.36 5.35
CA THR A 177 15.42 19.48 3.91
C THR A 177 15.60 18.09 3.30
N ILE A 178 14.80 17.76 2.31
CA ILE A 178 14.90 16.51 1.55
C ILE A 178 15.52 16.82 0.19
N VAL A 179 16.67 16.21 -0.08
CA VAL A 179 17.38 16.35 -1.37
C VAL A 179 17.35 15.00 -2.06
N VAL A 180 16.86 14.99 -3.31
CA VAL A 180 16.86 13.81 -4.17
C VAL A 180 17.91 14.02 -5.26
N VAL A 181 18.86 13.08 -5.36
CA VAL A 181 19.92 13.12 -6.37
C VAL A 181 19.73 11.99 -7.35
N THR A 182 19.77 12.30 -8.64
CA THR A 182 19.63 11.33 -9.73
C THR A 182 20.82 11.43 -10.67
N ASP A 183 21.15 10.34 -11.33
CA ASP A 183 22.25 10.27 -12.30
C ASP A 183 21.83 10.54 -13.75
N ARG A 184 20.52 10.61 -14.02
CA ARG A 184 19.96 10.77 -15.37
C ARG A 184 18.82 11.77 -15.41
N ILE A 185 18.79 12.60 -16.45
CA ILE A 185 17.77 13.63 -16.67
C ILE A 185 16.35 13.03 -16.79
N ASP A 186 16.21 11.88 -17.47
CA ASP A 186 14.91 11.24 -17.64
C ASP A 186 14.37 10.72 -16.31
N LEU A 187 15.25 10.19 -15.45
CA LEU A 187 14.90 9.73 -14.11
C LEU A 187 14.50 10.90 -13.21
N ASP A 188 15.20 12.03 -13.32
CA ASP A 188 14.87 13.26 -12.61
C ASP A 188 13.45 13.73 -12.96
N LYS A 189 13.12 13.86 -14.25
CA LYS A 189 11.77 14.20 -14.71
C LYS A 189 10.70 13.22 -14.20
N GLN A 190 10.99 11.91 -14.23
CA GLN A 190 10.07 10.88 -13.74
C GLN A 190 9.82 11.04 -12.25
N ILE A 191 10.85 11.23 -11.44
CA ILE A 191 10.75 11.41 -10.00
C ILE A 191 10.00 12.70 -9.69
N TYR A 192 10.38 13.82 -10.31
CA TYR A 192 9.70 15.10 -10.16
C TYR A 192 8.20 14.97 -10.43
N ASN A 193 7.80 14.38 -11.55
CA ASN A 193 6.41 14.17 -11.90
C ASN A 193 5.68 13.28 -10.86
N THR A 194 6.36 12.27 -10.31
CA THR A 194 5.77 11.41 -9.27
C THR A 194 5.49 12.21 -7.99
N PHE A 195 6.39 13.12 -7.60
CA PHE A 195 6.18 13.97 -6.43
C PHE A 195 5.10 15.03 -6.64
N VAL A 196 4.99 15.59 -7.84
CA VAL A 196 3.99 16.64 -8.16
C VAL A 196 2.57 16.06 -8.21
N ARG A 197 2.42 14.81 -8.65
CA ARG A 197 1.12 14.15 -8.81
C ARG A 197 0.58 13.48 -7.53
N ALA A 198 1.44 13.26 -6.52
CA ALA A 198 1.15 12.57 -5.27
C ALA A 198 0.84 13.55 -4.11
#